data_1e14c534410010c791c4c551bf500617
#
_entry.id   1e14c534410010c791c4c551bf500617
#
_cell.length_a   1.000
_cell.length_b   1.000
_cell.length_c   1.000
_cell.angle_alpha   90.00
_cell.angle_beta   90.00
_cell.angle_gamma   90.00
#
_symmetry.space_group_name_H-M   'P 1'
#
loop_
_entity.id
_entity.type
_entity.pdbx_description
1 polymer ?
#
loop_
_entity_poly.entity_id
_entity_poly.type
_entity_poly.pdbx_seq_one_letter_code
_entity_poly.pdbx_strand_id
1 'polypeptide(L)' 'YLEWAARNLGMNGYTGERHRLIQADVLAWLAQNRERFELIFCDPPTFSNSARAADFDMQRDHARLIRLCMDRLAP' A
#
# COMPACT_ATOMS: atom_id res chain seq x y z
N TYR A 1 12.43 -0.36 4.06
CA TYR A 1 11.55 0.74 4.50
C TYR A 1 10.59 0.34 5.62
N LEU A 2 10.07 -0.89 5.57
CA LEU A 2 9.11 -1.33 6.58
C LEU A 2 9.75 -1.47 7.96
N GLU A 3 11.01 -1.83 8.04
CA GLU A 3 11.70 -1.90 9.32
C GLU A 3 11.79 -0.53 9.98
N TRP A 4 12.04 0.50 9.20
CA TRP A 4 12.06 1.88 9.70
C TRP A 4 10.67 2.33 10.13
N ALA A 5 9.65 1.97 9.34
CA ALA A 5 8.28 2.29 9.69
C ALA A 5 7.88 1.61 11.00
N ALA A 6 8.24 0.34 11.17
CA ALA A 6 7.96 -0.38 12.40
C ALA A 6 8.62 0.28 13.60
N ARG A 7 9.88 0.71 13.45
CA ARG A 7 10.63 1.37 14.52
C ARG A 7 9.97 2.71 14.87
N ASN A 8 9.60 3.50 13.85
CA ASN A 8 8.98 4.79 14.08
C ASN A 8 7.62 4.65 14.77
N LEU A 9 6.82 3.67 14.34
CA LEU A 9 5.52 3.41 14.95
C LEU A 9 5.71 2.95 16.40
N GLY A 10 6.68 2.07 16.64
CA GLY A 10 6.98 1.58 17.99
C GLY A 10 7.38 2.70 18.94
N MET A 11 8.16 3.67 18.46
CA MET A 11 8.57 4.81 19.26
C MET A 11 7.40 5.70 19.67
N ASN A 12 6.30 5.62 18.93
CA ASN A 12 5.09 6.40 19.19
C ASN A 12 3.97 5.55 19.79
N GLY A 13 4.26 4.32 20.18
CA GLY A 13 3.28 3.44 20.81
C GLY A 13 2.31 2.77 19.86
N TYR A 14 2.52 2.88 18.56
CA TYR A 14 1.64 2.26 17.55
C TYR A 14 2.15 0.87 17.19
N THR A 15 1.81 -0.10 18.01
CA THR A 15 2.20 -1.50 17.81
C THR A 15 0.98 -2.40 17.91
N GLY A 16 1.15 -3.69 17.58
CA GLY A 16 0.11 -4.68 17.68
C GLY A 16 -0.72 -4.81 16.41
N GLU A 17 -1.82 -5.54 16.53
CA GLU A 17 -2.63 -5.94 15.38
C GLU A 17 -3.32 -4.78 14.68
N ARG A 18 -3.53 -3.67 15.37
CA ARG A 18 -4.16 -2.49 14.78
C ARG A 18 -3.23 -1.75 13.83
N HIS A 19 -1.93 -2.01 13.91
CA HIS A 19 -0.91 -1.29 13.14
C HIS A 19 -0.07 -2.30 12.40
N ARG A 20 -0.63 -2.85 11.32
CA ARG A 20 0.04 -3.88 10.54
C ARG A 20 0.87 -3.26 9.43
N LEU A 21 2.08 -3.78 9.25
CA LEU A 21 2.94 -3.44 8.13
C LEU A 21 3.03 -4.65 7.22
N ILE A 22 2.74 -4.45 5.94
CA ILE A 22 2.68 -5.52 4.97
C ILE A 22 3.60 -5.20 3.80
N GLN A 23 4.59 -6.07 3.57
CA GLN A 23 5.45 -5.95 2.41
C GLN A 23 4.88 -6.83 1.30
N ALA A 24 4.39 -6.20 0.23
CA ALA A 24 3.75 -6.93 -0.85
C ALA A 24 3.73 -6.09 -2.12
N ASP A 25 3.50 -6.76 -3.25
CA ASP A 25 3.14 -6.08 -4.48
C ASP A 25 1.74 -5.51 -4.30
N VAL A 26 1.63 -4.19 -4.33
CA VAL A 26 0.39 -3.49 -3.96
C VAL A 26 -0.76 -3.88 -4.88
N LEU A 27 -0.54 -3.94 -6.19
CA LEU A 27 -1.62 -4.29 -7.12
C LEU A 27 -2.13 -5.71 -6.88
N ALA A 28 -1.21 -6.66 -6.70
CA ALA A 28 -1.59 -8.04 -6.42
C ALA A 28 -2.27 -8.16 -5.07
N TRP A 29 -1.75 -7.46 -4.05
CA TRP A 29 -2.32 -7.50 -2.72
C TRP A 29 -3.74 -6.96 -2.70
N LEU A 30 -3.97 -5.81 -3.37
CA LEU A 30 -5.30 -5.21 -3.43
C LEU A 30 -6.29 -6.11 -4.20
N ALA A 31 -5.83 -6.76 -5.26
CA ALA A 31 -6.68 -7.64 -6.04
C ALA A 31 -7.11 -8.87 -5.25
N GLN A 32 -6.25 -9.38 -4.39
CA GLN A 32 -6.48 -10.60 -3.62
C GLN A 32 -7.10 -10.36 -2.25
N ASN A 33 -6.91 -9.17 -1.69
CA ASN A 33 -7.40 -8.87 -0.34
C ASN A 33 -8.89 -8.60 -0.35
N ARG A 34 -9.60 -9.17 0.62
CA ARG A 34 -11.04 -9.02 0.76
C ARG A 34 -11.43 -8.02 1.84
N GLU A 35 -10.46 -7.48 2.55
CA GLU A 35 -10.75 -6.50 3.60
C GLU A 35 -11.28 -5.20 3.00
N ARG A 36 -12.13 -4.52 3.76
CA ARG A 36 -12.66 -3.22 3.40
C ARG A 36 -12.14 -2.18 4.38
N PHE A 37 -11.90 -0.97 3.88
CA PHE A 37 -11.31 0.10 4.68
C PHE A 37 -12.19 1.34 4.60
N GLU A 38 -12.30 2.04 5.72
CA GLU A 38 -13.07 3.28 5.77
C GLU A 38 -12.33 4.45 5.13
N LEU A 39 -11.00 4.39 5.15
CA LEU A 39 -10.13 5.42 4.57
C LEU A 39 -8.92 4.75 3.97
N ILE A 40 -8.57 5.16 2.76
CA ILE A 40 -7.36 4.69 2.09
C ILE A 40 -6.55 5.91 1.68
N PHE A 41 -5.33 6.02 2.19
CA PHE A 41 -4.36 6.99 1.72
C PHE A 41 -3.43 6.29 0.74
N CYS A 42 -3.38 6.78 -0.49
CA CYS A 42 -2.61 6.16 -1.55
C CYS A 42 -1.58 7.15 -2.09
N ASP A 43 -0.31 6.82 -1.95
CA ASP A 43 0.80 7.67 -2.38
C ASP A 43 1.83 6.82 -3.11
N PRO A 44 1.55 6.41 -4.36
CA PRO A 44 2.48 5.61 -5.13
C PRO A 44 3.65 6.44 -5.64
N PRO A 45 4.80 5.81 -5.88
CA PRO A 45 5.92 6.52 -6.46
C PRO A 45 5.61 6.95 -7.89
N THR A 46 5.95 8.20 -8.23
CA THR A 46 5.84 8.67 -9.61
C THR A 46 7.05 8.26 -10.43
N PHE A 47 8.16 8.02 -9.74
CA PHE A 47 9.42 7.60 -10.35
C PHE A 47 10.19 6.74 -9.35
N SER A 48 10.78 5.66 -9.83
CA SER A 48 11.56 4.78 -8.98
C SER A 48 12.76 4.24 -9.77
N ASN A 49 13.94 4.27 -9.12
CA ASN A 49 15.17 3.68 -9.66
C ASN A 49 15.41 2.28 -9.12
N SER A 50 14.48 1.71 -8.37
CA SER A 50 14.64 0.39 -7.81
C SER A 50 14.56 -0.68 -8.90
N ALA A 51 15.05 -1.88 -8.58
CA ALA A 51 14.94 -3.02 -9.48
C ALA A 51 13.48 -3.38 -9.77
N ARG A 52 12.57 -2.95 -8.91
CA ARG A 52 11.14 -3.20 -9.07
C ARG A 52 10.41 -2.07 -9.78
N ALA A 53 11.13 -1.08 -10.30
CA ALA A 53 10.49 0.03 -11.01
C ALA A 53 9.66 -0.44 -12.19
N ALA A 54 10.04 -1.56 -12.82
CA ALA A 54 9.30 -2.12 -13.94
C ALA A 54 7.97 -2.75 -13.50
N ASP A 55 7.82 -3.11 -12.22
CA ASP A 55 6.61 -3.75 -11.70
C ASP A 55 5.45 -2.78 -11.55
N PHE A 56 5.75 -1.50 -11.41
CA PHE A 56 4.72 -0.46 -11.31
C PHE A 56 5.12 0.73 -12.16
N ASP A 57 4.23 1.08 -13.08
CA ASP A 57 4.38 2.25 -13.95
C ASP A 57 3.18 3.16 -13.69
N MET A 58 3.45 4.38 -13.22
CA MET A 58 2.37 5.31 -12.84
C MET A 58 1.43 5.58 -14.00
N GLN A 59 1.95 5.77 -15.21
CA GLN A 59 1.10 6.05 -16.36
C GLN A 59 0.28 4.84 -16.80
N ARG A 60 0.89 3.65 -16.73
CA ARG A 60 0.23 2.41 -17.12
C ARG A 60 -0.75 1.91 -16.07
N ASP A 61 -0.34 1.98 -14.79
CA ASP A 61 -1.05 1.30 -13.70
C ASP A 61 -1.91 2.23 -12.86
N HIS A 62 -1.88 3.53 -13.13
CA HIS A 62 -2.56 4.54 -12.32
C HIS A 62 -4.07 4.25 -12.18
N ALA A 63 -4.75 4.06 -13.31
CA ALA A 63 -6.21 3.84 -13.28
C ALA A 63 -6.55 2.53 -12.59
N ARG A 64 -5.73 1.49 -12.80
CA ARG A 64 -5.95 0.20 -12.17
C ARG A 64 -5.78 0.30 -10.65
N LEU A 65 -4.75 1.02 -10.20
CA LEU A 65 -4.51 1.22 -8.77
C LEU A 65 -5.69 1.92 -8.10
N ILE A 66 -6.18 3.00 -8.72
CA ILE A 66 -7.33 3.74 -8.18
C ILE A 66 -8.56 2.85 -8.12
N ARG A 67 -8.82 2.08 -9.17
CA ARG A 67 -9.98 1.20 -9.22
C ARG A 67 -9.92 0.15 -8.12
N LEU A 68 -8.76 -0.46 -7.91
CA LEU A 68 -8.59 -1.47 -6.87
C LEU A 68 -8.78 -0.86 -5.48
N CYS A 69 -8.26 0.35 -5.26
CA CYS A 69 -8.48 1.05 -3.99
C CYS A 69 -9.96 1.33 -3.76
N MET A 70 -10.66 1.80 -4.79
CA MET A 70 -12.10 2.07 -4.68
C MET A 70 -12.89 0.81 -4.34
N ASP A 71 -12.48 -0.33 -4.90
CA ASP A 71 -13.14 -1.60 -4.61
C ASP A 71 -12.93 -2.05 -3.17
N ARG A 72 -11.89 -1.57 -2.50
CA ARG A 72 -11.60 -1.90 -1.11
C ARG A 72 -12.16 -0.89 -0.12
N LEU A 73 -12.75 0.20 -0.59
CA LEU A 73 -13.38 1.15 0.32
C LEU A 73 -14.72 0.60 0.82
N ALA A 74 -14.97 0.80 2.11
CA ALA A 74 -16.25 0.48 2.70
C ALA A 74 -17.32 1.43 2.18
N PRO A 75 -18.56 0.96 2.02
CA PRO A 75 -19.65 1.83 1.58
C PRO A 75 -19.96 2.93 2.56
#